data_32e67aee14ed7b9dd6dd7b3f6f111d27
#
_entry.id   32e67aee14ed7b9dd6dd7b3f6f111d27
#
_cell.length_a   1.000
_cell.length_b   1.000
_cell.length_c   1.000
_cell.angle_alpha   90.00
_cell.angle_beta   90.00
_cell.angle_gamma   90.00
#
_symmetry.space_group_name_H-M   'P 1'
#
loop_
_entity.id
_entity.type
_entity.pdbx_description
1 polymer ?
#
loop_
_entity_poly.entity_id
_entity_poly.type
_entity_poly.pdbx_seq_one_letter_code
_entity_poly.pdbx_strand_id
1 'polypeptide(L)'
;IIDERLIYFAYYNDEPIGFFIMVPDLNRVIGSFNGKFGWWNKLRLMWALKVAHKADRVLGLIFGVTPEFHGKGIEAGIIREFEKAVPKLPYKSLELAWIGDFNPVMMRMVESYVCATKHKMHTTYRYLFDRTKEFHRCPRMGVKRRE
;
A
#
# COMPACT_ATOMS: atom_id res chain seq x y z
N ILE A 1 -14.70 3.61 -6.16
CA ILE A 1 -14.43 2.43 -6.99
C ILE A 1 -13.52 1.54 -6.14
N ILE A 2 -14.15 0.75 -5.30
CA ILE A 2 -13.47 -0.22 -4.45
C ILE A 2 -13.69 -1.59 -5.09
N ASP A 3 -12.65 -2.39 -5.18
CA ASP A 3 -12.72 -3.81 -5.53
C ASP A 3 -12.54 -4.61 -4.25
N GLU A 4 -13.61 -5.20 -3.76
CA GLU A 4 -13.62 -5.94 -2.47
C GLU A 4 -12.63 -7.10 -2.47
N ARG A 5 -12.29 -7.64 -3.64
CA ARG A 5 -11.30 -8.71 -3.80
C ARG A 5 -9.86 -8.28 -3.48
N LEU A 6 -9.66 -6.97 -3.29
CA LEU A 6 -8.38 -6.36 -2.92
C LEU A 6 -8.29 -5.97 -1.45
N ILE A 7 -9.27 -6.39 -0.64
CA ILE A 7 -9.33 -6.07 0.79
C ILE A 7 -9.29 -7.38 1.58
N TYR A 8 -8.30 -7.50 2.44
CA TYR A 8 -8.07 -8.69 3.26
C TYR A 8 -8.09 -8.32 4.73
N PHE A 9 -8.78 -9.12 5.52
CA PHE A 9 -8.76 -9.05 6.97
C PHE A 9 -8.36 -10.42 7.54
N ALA A 10 -7.50 -10.41 8.53
CA ALA A 10 -7.20 -11.58 9.35
C ALA A 10 -7.98 -11.48 10.65
N TYR A 11 -8.60 -12.58 11.05
CA TYR A 11 -9.39 -12.70 12.29
C TYR A 11 -8.79 -13.76 13.20
N TYR A 12 -8.87 -13.53 14.49
CA TYR A 12 -8.59 -14.51 15.51
C TYR A 12 -9.67 -14.43 16.60
N ASN A 13 -10.38 -15.53 16.85
CA ASN A 13 -11.54 -15.57 17.75
C ASN A 13 -12.57 -14.47 17.44
N ASP A 14 -12.93 -14.32 16.17
CA ASP A 14 -13.87 -13.32 15.63
C ASP A 14 -13.41 -11.84 15.79
N GLU A 15 -12.21 -11.60 16.30
CA GLU A 15 -11.63 -10.26 16.35
C GLU A 15 -10.69 -9.99 15.18
N PRO A 16 -10.78 -8.82 14.52
CA PRO A 16 -9.88 -8.45 13.45
C PRO A 16 -8.50 -8.12 14.00
N ILE A 17 -7.49 -8.89 13.60
CA ILE A 17 -6.11 -8.77 14.08
C ILE A 17 -5.14 -8.22 13.04
N GLY A 18 -5.55 -8.16 11.78
CA GLY A 18 -4.73 -7.63 10.71
C GLY A 18 -5.53 -7.33 9.46
N PHE A 19 -4.98 -6.50 8.59
CA PHE A 19 -5.62 -6.13 7.35
C PHE A 19 -4.60 -5.73 6.28
N PHE A 20 -5.01 -5.89 5.01
CA PHE A 20 -4.31 -5.36 3.85
C PHE A 20 -5.33 -4.75 2.90
N ILE A 21 -5.23 -3.45 2.68
CA ILE A 21 -6.14 -2.70 1.82
C ILE A 21 -5.38 -2.24 0.58
N MET A 22 -5.90 -2.64 -0.55
CA MET A 22 -5.37 -2.29 -1.86
C MET A 22 -6.49 -1.68 -2.72
N VAL A 23 -6.10 -0.90 -3.70
CA VAL A 23 -7.03 -0.29 -4.67
C VAL A 23 -6.48 -0.38 -6.09
N PRO A 24 -7.33 -0.43 -7.11
CA PRO A 24 -6.88 -0.28 -8.49
C PRO A 24 -6.23 1.08 -8.72
N ASP A 25 -5.11 1.11 -9.45
CA ASP A 25 -4.47 2.36 -9.82
C ASP A 25 -5.23 3.06 -10.95
N LEU A 26 -5.98 4.08 -10.56
CA LEU A 26 -6.76 4.89 -11.50
C LEU A 26 -5.96 6.00 -12.17
N ASN A 27 -4.73 6.28 -11.72
CA ASN A 27 -3.96 7.43 -12.17
C ASN A 27 -3.72 7.41 -13.68
N ARG A 28 -3.47 6.23 -14.26
CA ARG A 28 -3.27 6.07 -15.70
C ARG A 28 -4.50 6.46 -16.54
N VAL A 29 -5.70 6.22 -16.00
CA VAL A 29 -6.96 6.56 -16.67
C VAL A 29 -7.30 8.02 -16.43
N ILE A 30 -7.28 8.44 -15.16
CA ILE A 30 -7.66 9.81 -14.76
C ILE A 30 -6.68 10.85 -15.32
N GLY A 31 -5.38 10.52 -15.41
CA GLY A 31 -4.38 11.41 -15.99
C GLY A 31 -4.70 11.87 -17.40
N SER A 32 -5.42 11.05 -18.18
CA SER A 32 -5.87 11.41 -19.53
C SER A 32 -7.03 12.42 -19.56
N PHE A 33 -7.60 12.77 -18.41
CA PHE A 33 -8.76 13.67 -18.32
C PHE A 33 -8.38 15.16 -18.21
N ASN A 34 -7.09 15.47 -18.09
CA ASN A 34 -6.56 16.84 -17.99
C ASN A 34 -7.30 17.69 -16.94
N GLY A 35 -7.55 17.11 -15.77
CA GLY A 35 -8.25 17.77 -14.67
C GLY A 35 -9.77 17.93 -14.84
N LYS A 36 -10.35 17.49 -15.96
CA LYS A 36 -11.80 17.59 -16.22
C LYS A 36 -12.50 16.30 -15.78
N PHE A 37 -13.36 16.38 -14.77
CA PHE A 37 -14.11 15.23 -14.25
C PHE A 37 -15.62 15.34 -14.51
N GLY A 38 -16.00 15.70 -15.75
CA GLY A 38 -17.39 15.79 -16.20
C GLY A 38 -18.03 14.42 -16.43
N TRP A 39 -19.32 14.43 -16.78
CA TRP A 39 -20.12 13.22 -17.01
C TRP A 39 -19.48 12.22 -18.00
N TRP A 40 -18.98 12.70 -19.12
CA TRP A 40 -18.34 11.88 -20.13
C TRP A 40 -17.07 11.18 -19.61
N ASN A 41 -16.27 11.86 -18.81
CA ASN A 41 -15.08 11.27 -18.25
C ASN A 41 -15.41 10.25 -17.15
N LYS A 42 -16.54 10.39 -16.43
CA LYS A 42 -17.06 9.38 -15.51
C LYS A 42 -17.46 8.10 -16.25
N LEU A 43 -18.18 8.21 -17.37
CA LEU A 43 -18.54 7.07 -18.21
C LEU A 43 -17.29 6.41 -18.80
N ARG A 44 -16.35 7.19 -19.29
CA ARG A 44 -15.07 6.72 -19.81
C ARG A 44 -14.26 5.97 -18.75
N LEU A 45 -14.26 6.47 -17.50
CA LEU A 45 -13.63 5.79 -16.38
C LEU A 45 -14.29 4.44 -16.10
N MET A 46 -15.62 4.40 -16.00
CA MET A 46 -16.35 3.15 -15.78
C MET A 46 -16.07 2.12 -16.87
N TRP A 47 -16.09 2.55 -18.13
CA TRP A 47 -15.77 1.67 -19.25
C TRP A 47 -14.32 1.17 -19.19
N ALA A 48 -13.38 2.05 -18.90
CA ALA A 48 -11.96 1.72 -18.80
C ALA A 48 -11.68 0.70 -17.67
N LEU A 49 -12.44 0.73 -16.60
CA LEU A 49 -12.29 -0.20 -15.47
C LEU A 49 -12.99 -1.53 -15.71
N LYS A 50 -14.25 -1.49 -16.14
CA LYS A 50 -15.09 -2.70 -16.21
C LYS A 50 -14.92 -3.49 -17.52
N VAL A 51 -14.62 -2.83 -18.61
CA VAL A 51 -14.56 -3.44 -19.94
C VAL A 51 -13.14 -3.52 -20.47
N ALA A 52 -12.42 -2.41 -20.46
CA ALA A 52 -11.09 -2.34 -21.05
C ALA A 52 -9.96 -2.78 -20.10
N HIS A 53 -10.24 -3.04 -18.81
CA HIS A 53 -9.28 -3.45 -17.78
C HIS A 53 -7.98 -2.62 -17.79
N LYS A 54 -8.11 -1.30 -18.05
CA LYS A 54 -6.95 -0.40 -18.16
C LYS A 54 -6.25 -0.10 -16.83
N ALA A 55 -6.90 -0.38 -15.71
CA ALA A 55 -6.28 -0.33 -14.39
C ALA A 55 -5.70 -1.71 -14.07
N ASP A 56 -4.63 -2.10 -14.74
CA ASP A 56 -3.96 -3.39 -14.59
C ASP A 56 -2.93 -3.41 -13.46
N ARG A 57 -2.79 -2.29 -12.72
CA ARG A 57 -1.95 -2.14 -11.55
C ARG A 57 -2.79 -1.92 -10.30
N VAL A 58 -2.34 -2.49 -9.20
CA VAL A 58 -2.92 -2.32 -7.86
C VAL A 58 -1.97 -1.50 -7.02
N LEU A 59 -2.50 -0.60 -6.21
CA LEU A 59 -1.77 0.14 -5.19
C LEU A 59 -2.07 -0.48 -3.83
N GLY A 60 -1.05 -0.99 -3.15
CA GLY A 60 -1.13 -1.40 -1.75
C GLY A 60 -1.02 -0.16 -0.87
N LEU A 61 -2.14 0.27 -0.27
CA LEU A 61 -2.22 1.52 0.47
C LEU A 61 -1.85 1.35 1.93
N ILE A 62 -2.48 0.39 2.60
CA ILE A 62 -2.39 0.25 4.05
C ILE A 62 -2.26 -1.23 4.39
N PHE A 63 -1.28 -1.54 5.21
CA PHE A 63 -1.05 -2.86 5.77
C PHE A 63 -0.82 -2.73 7.27
N GLY A 64 -1.45 -3.56 8.07
CA GLY A 64 -1.27 -3.54 9.50
C GLY A 64 -1.66 -4.85 10.16
N VAL A 65 -0.96 -5.16 11.25
CA VAL A 65 -1.26 -6.26 12.16
C VAL A 65 -1.17 -5.70 13.58
N THR A 66 -2.04 -6.14 14.47
CA THR A 66 -2.01 -5.69 15.87
C THR A 66 -0.70 -6.13 16.54
N PRO A 67 -0.12 -5.31 17.43
CA PRO A 67 1.21 -5.55 18.01
C PRO A 67 1.37 -6.92 18.67
N GLU A 68 0.32 -7.42 19.28
CA GLU A 68 0.29 -8.72 19.98
C GLU A 68 0.50 -9.92 19.04
N PHE A 69 0.23 -9.73 17.75
CA PHE A 69 0.33 -10.74 16.71
C PHE A 69 1.52 -10.55 15.78
N HIS A 70 2.36 -9.53 16.03
CA HIS A 70 3.57 -9.33 15.25
C HIS A 70 4.52 -10.54 15.37
N GLY A 71 5.12 -10.93 14.23
CA GLY A 71 6.05 -12.03 14.16
C GLY A 71 5.43 -13.43 14.33
N LYS A 72 4.10 -13.53 14.37
CA LYS A 72 3.37 -14.81 14.42
C LYS A 72 2.95 -15.33 13.03
N GLY A 73 3.44 -14.72 11.97
CA GLY A 73 3.19 -15.15 10.60
C GLY A 73 1.87 -14.63 9.99
N ILE A 74 1.13 -13.75 10.70
CA ILE A 74 -0.12 -13.18 10.19
C ILE A 74 0.12 -12.38 8.92
N GLU A 75 1.20 -11.61 8.88
CA GLU A 75 1.62 -10.83 7.72
C GLU A 75 1.81 -11.72 6.49
N ALA A 76 2.54 -12.82 6.67
CA ALA A 76 2.79 -13.78 5.61
C ALA A 76 1.49 -14.49 5.18
N GLY A 77 0.61 -14.80 6.13
CA GLY A 77 -0.69 -15.41 5.87
C GLY A 77 -1.56 -14.54 4.97
N ILE A 78 -1.70 -13.24 5.28
CA ILE A 78 -2.48 -12.28 4.48
C ILE A 78 -1.91 -12.18 3.05
N ILE A 79 -0.59 -12.07 2.92
CA ILE A 79 0.07 -11.98 1.61
C ILE A 79 -0.17 -13.28 0.82
N ARG A 80 -0.07 -14.43 1.46
CA ARG A 80 -0.31 -15.73 0.82
C ARG A 80 -1.74 -15.89 0.29
N GLU A 81 -2.73 -15.40 1.03
CA GLU A 81 -4.12 -15.42 0.55
C GLU A 81 -4.31 -14.49 -0.65
N PHE A 82 -3.70 -13.31 -0.63
CA PHE A 82 -3.67 -12.44 -1.81
C PHE A 82 -3.02 -13.12 -3.01
N GLU A 83 -1.85 -13.73 -2.85
CA GLU A 83 -1.15 -14.44 -3.93
C GLU A 83 -2.02 -15.54 -4.59
N LYS A 84 -2.80 -16.29 -3.79
CA LYS A 84 -3.73 -17.29 -4.32
C LYS A 84 -4.86 -16.68 -5.17
N ALA A 85 -5.24 -15.45 -4.86
CA ALA A 85 -6.30 -14.74 -5.58
C ALA A 85 -5.80 -14.08 -6.87
N VAL A 86 -4.53 -13.67 -6.94
CA VAL A 86 -3.93 -12.94 -8.07
C VAL A 86 -4.24 -13.55 -9.44
N PRO A 87 -4.10 -14.87 -9.67
CA PRO A 87 -4.37 -15.48 -10.99
C PRO A 87 -5.80 -15.29 -11.49
N LYS A 88 -6.74 -15.01 -10.58
CA LYS A 88 -8.16 -14.79 -10.89
C LYS A 88 -8.51 -13.31 -11.07
N LEU A 89 -7.56 -12.42 -10.85
CA LEU A 89 -7.75 -10.99 -10.92
C LEU A 89 -7.18 -10.41 -12.23
N PRO A 90 -7.75 -9.31 -12.73
CA PRO A 90 -7.30 -8.68 -13.97
C PRO A 90 -6.03 -7.82 -13.79
N TYR A 91 -5.37 -7.94 -12.65
CA TYR A 91 -4.22 -7.11 -12.30
C TYR A 91 -2.91 -7.83 -12.61
N LYS A 92 -1.92 -7.08 -13.10
CA LYS A 92 -0.61 -7.58 -13.51
C LYS A 92 0.52 -7.17 -12.59
N SER A 93 0.33 -6.12 -11.81
CA SER A 93 1.36 -5.59 -10.93
C SER A 93 0.77 -4.97 -9.67
N LEU A 94 1.53 -5.07 -8.58
CA LEU A 94 1.25 -4.43 -7.30
C LEU A 94 2.36 -3.42 -7.03
N GLU A 95 2.00 -2.16 -6.82
CA GLU A 95 2.88 -1.14 -6.31
C GLU A 95 2.50 -0.87 -4.85
N LEU A 96 3.42 -1.13 -3.93
CA LEU A 96 3.23 -0.79 -2.53
C LEU A 96 3.43 0.72 -2.34
N ALA A 97 2.53 1.36 -1.59
CA ALA A 97 2.68 2.75 -1.23
C ALA A 97 4.02 2.98 -0.51
N TRP A 98 4.50 4.21 -0.52
CA TRP A 98 5.81 4.53 0.04
C TRP A 98 5.97 4.02 1.48
N ILE A 99 7.10 3.39 1.72
CA ILE A 99 7.49 2.90 3.04
C ILE A 99 8.62 3.80 3.52
N GLY A 100 8.42 4.45 4.68
CA GLY A 100 9.43 5.31 5.26
C GLY A 100 10.66 4.53 5.74
N ASP A 101 11.83 5.10 5.60
CA ASP A 101 13.10 4.52 6.04
C ASP A 101 13.21 4.36 7.56
N PHE A 102 12.26 4.97 8.28
CA PHE A 102 12.08 4.80 9.73
C PHE A 102 11.31 3.52 10.10
N ASN A 103 10.74 2.80 9.11
CA ASN A 103 10.02 1.54 9.31
C ASN A 103 10.78 0.32 8.74
N PRO A 104 11.88 -0.10 9.37
CA PRO A 104 12.70 -1.22 8.89
C PRO A 104 11.99 -2.57 8.99
N VAL A 105 10.97 -2.69 9.83
CA VAL A 105 10.17 -3.92 9.96
C VAL A 105 9.36 -4.15 8.69
N MET A 106 8.64 -3.12 8.23
CA MET A 106 7.87 -3.19 7.00
C MET A 106 8.77 -3.39 5.77
N MET A 107 9.93 -2.73 5.72
CA MET A 107 10.88 -2.91 4.61
C MET A 107 11.34 -4.36 4.51
N ARG A 108 11.75 -4.98 5.63
CA ARG A 108 12.14 -6.40 5.66
C ARG A 108 10.99 -7.32 5.27
N MET A 109 9.78 -7.05 5.74
CA MET A 109 8.60 -7.82 5.41
C MET A 109 8.35 -7.83 3.89
N VAL A 110 8.39 -6.66 3.27
CA VAL A 110 8.17 -6.52 1.83
C VAL A 110 9.29 -7.18 1.02
N GLU A 111 10.54 -7.07 1.45
CA GLU A 111 11.67 -7.71 0.80
C GLU A 111 11.62 -9.25 0.93
N SER A 112 11.21 -9.76 2.10
CA SER A 112 11.26 -11.19 2.41
C SER A 112 10.05 -11.98 1.93
N TYR A 113 8.83 -11.41 2.06
CA TYR A 113 7.59 -12.13 1.74
C TYR A 113 7.02 -11.76 0.37
N VAL A 114 7.17 -10.51 -0.06
CA VAL A 114 6.63 -10.04 -1.35
C VAL A 114 7.68 -10.12 -2.46
N CYS A 115 8.96 -10.27 -2.10
CA CYS A 115 10.10 -10.21 -3.04
C CYS A 115 10.06 -8.94 -3.92
N ALA A 116 9.57 -7.83 -3.35
CA ALA A 116 9.38 -6.60 -4.09
C ALA A 116 10.71 -5.88 -4.36
N THR A 117 10.81 -5.26 -5.53
CA THR A 117 11.94 -4.43 -5.91
C THR A 117 11.66 -2.96 -5.65
N LYS A 118 12.67 -2.21 -5.17
CA LYS A 118 12.55 -0.76 -5.01
C LYS A 118 12.47 -0.11 -6.39
N HIS A 119 11.34 0.53 -6.68
CA HIS A 119 11.09 1.13 -7.98
C HIS A 119 11.19 2.66 -7.94
N LYS A 120 10.69 3.29 -6.86
CA LYS A 120 10.74 4.74 -6.67
C LYS A 120 11.35 5.06 -5.31
N MET A 121 12.17 6.09 -5.27
CA MET A 121 12.71 6.64 -4.03
C MET A 121 12.29 8.10 -3.92
N HIS A 122 11.55 8.40 -2.85
CA HIS A 122 11.10 9.74 -2.53
C HIS A 122 11.97 10.33 -1.43
N THR A 123 12.41 11.55 -1.60
CA THR A 123 13.15 12.29 -0.57
C THR A 123 12.30 13.43 -0.06
N THR A 124 12.04 13.44 1.25
CA THR A 124 11.33 14.53 1.90
C THR A 124 12.34 15.54 2.42
N TYR A 125 12.18 16.76 2.00
CA TYR A 125 13.01 17.88 2.47
C TYR A 125 12.25 18.68 3.52
N ARG A 126 12.96 19.10 4.56
CA ARG A 126 12.44 19.97 5.61
C ARG A 126 13.28 21.24 5.67
N TYR A 127 12.63 22.39 5.64
CA TYR A 127 13.25 23.67 5.88
C TYR A 127 12.81 24.18 7.26
N LEU A 128 13.77 24.49 8.13
CA LEU A 128 13.50 25.10 9.43
C LEU A 128 13.62 26.63 9.27
N PHE A 129 12.50 27.33 9.42
CA PHE A 129 12.49 28.81 9.43
C PHE A 129 13.26 29.36 10.64
N ASP A 130 13.11 28.72 11.78
CA ASP A 130 13.91 28.98 12.97
C ASP A 130 15.20 28.15 12.92
N ARG A 131 16.32 28.82 12.59
CA ARG A 131 17.63 28.20 12.44
C ARG A 131 18.29 27.83 13.76
N THR A 132 17.74 28.27 14.90
CA THR A 132 18.26 27.91 16.22
C THR A 132 17.76 26.52 16.66
N LYS A 133 16.73 25.99 16.06
CA LYS A 133 16.19 24.66 16.35
C LYS A 133 17.02 23.56 15.70
N GLU A 134 17.40 22.60 16.51
CA GLU A 134 18.09 21.41 16.03
C GLU A 134 17.17 20.52 15.18
N PHE A 135 17.73 19.94 14.12
CA PHE A 135 17.01 18.98 13.29
C PHE A 135 17.11 17.57 13.87
N HIS A 136 15.97 16.99 14.19
CA HIS A 136 15.89 15.58 14.61
C HIS A 136 15.13 14.77 13.55
N ARG A 137 15.69 13.65 13.16
CA ARG A 137 14.97 12.66 12.31
C ARG A 137 13.92 11.91 13.13
N CYS A 138 12.88 11.44 12.46
CA CYS A 138 11.92 10.52 13.06
C CYS A 138 12.65 9.28 13.59
N PRO A 139 12.38 8.86 14.86
CA PRO A 139 12.98 7.65 15.41
C PRO A 139 12.55 6.42 14.61
N ARG A 140 13.42 5.43 14.52
CA ARG A 140 13.10 4.17 13.84
C ARG A 140 12.06 3.39 14.64
N MET A 141 11.04 2.89 13.96
CA MET A 141 10.04 2.01 14.55
C MET A 141 10.66 0.68 14.97
N GLY A 142 10.21 0.12 16.08
CA GLY A 142 10.67 -1.17 16.60
C GLY A 142 12.05 -1.14 17.29
N VAL A 143 12.69 0.00 17.37
CA VAL A 143 13.93 0.17 18.15
C VAL A 143 13.54 0.71 19.52
N LYS A 144 13.66 -0.11 20.58
CA LYS A 144 13.55 0.40 21.94
C LYS A 144 14.62 1.48 22.15
N ARG A 145 14.23 2.69 22.53
CA ARG A 145 15.19 3.69 23.04
C ARG A 145 15.89 3.03 24.23
N ARG A 146 17.20 2.91 24.17
CA ARG A 146 18.00 2.71 25.38
C ARG A 146 17.95 4.07 26.08
N GLU A 147 17.25 4.11 27.21
CA GLU A 147 17.31 5.21 28.17
C GLU A 147 18.69 5.26 28.78
#